data_b32dd56cfa6ca4c7fbb6b8de4b7f6e6a
#
_entry.id   b32dd56cfa6ca4c7fbb6b8de4b7f6e6a
#
_cell.length_a   1.000
_cell.length_b   1.000
_cell.length_c   1.000
_cell.angle_alpha   90.00
_cell.angle_beta   90.00
_cell.angle_gamma   90.00
#
_symmetry.space_group_name_H-M   'P 1'
#
loop_
_entity.id
_entity.type
_entity.pdbx_description
1 polymer ?
#
loop_
_entity_poly.entity_id
_entity_poly.type
_entity_poly.pdbx_seq_one_letter_code
_entity_poly.pdbx_strand_id
1 'polypeptide(L)'
;MSDSMTRTQWMHEKKWGVFVHHLEQIVNNPTHSRSMGKHTSWDEALLDFDCDRFADQLAEAGAGWCVLTIMQRTRFMLAPNDTYNRITGYAPGEACPKTDFIDRMIRALDQVGIALLLYFTGDGPRDDPQAQKAFGCYGPEPEPDFVEKWAAVAREYSLRYGEKIRGWWQDGMWIGYTPELLKQYADAFRAGNPNAVIATNFYGCYDEFGELLTRPRPGCPYDDFSAGEIVHLGALPQLGAAVFGGRPIRWHILSFLGKPADYFEAGGWGMPGSRYTPGWMYDYADNIHRRGGILTLDICVRRDGIIDEEQMRVLRVLKTV
;
A
#
# COMPACT_ATOMS: atom_id res chain seq x y z
N MET A 1 -8.37 24.29 6.18
CA MET A 1 -8.03 22.90 5.77
C MET A 1 -6.88 22.99 4.77
N SER A 2 -5.80 22.25 4.98
CA SER A 2 -4.70 22.17 3.99
C SER A 2 -5.27 21.61 2.69
N ASP A 3 -4.99 22.27 1.57
CA ASP A 3 -5.35 21.77 0.25
C ASP A 3 -4.65 20.43 -0.02
N SER A 4 -5.31 19.51 -0.71
CA SER A 4 -4.75 18.21 -1.08
C SER A 4 -3.45 18.34 -1.88
N MET A 5 -3.37 19.34 -2.74
CA MET A 5 -2.16 19.62 -3.51
C MET A 5 -1.00 20.05 -2.61
N THR A 6 -1.28 20.82 -1.54
CA THR A 6 -0.27 21.21 -0.54
C THR A 6 0.19 20.01 0.28
N ARG A 7 -0.74 19.15 0.75
CA ARG A 7 -0.39 17.93 1.50
C ARG A 7 0.45 16.94 0.70
N THR A 8 0.22 16.86 -0.61
CA THR A 8 0.93 15.93 -1.51
C THR A 8 2.15 16.55 -2.20
N GLN A 9 2.48 17.82 -1.91
CA GLN A 9 3.59 18.50 -2.56
C GLN A 9 4.93 17.76 -2.38
N TRP A 10 5.18 17.26 -1.18
CA TRP A 10 6.38 16.47 -0.88
C TRP A 10 6.49 15.19 -1.73
N MET A 11 5.36 14.53 -2.05
CA MET A 11 5.35 13.37 -2.95
C MET A 11 5.75 13.78 -4.37
N HIS A 12 5.24 14.92 -4.84
CA HIS A 12 5.62 15.43 -6.15
C HIS A 12 7.11 15.80 -6.23
N GLU A 13 7.66 16.38 -5.19
CA GLU A 13 9.10 16.69 -5.10
C GLU A 13 9.97 15.43 -5.05
N LYS A 14 9.48 14.38 -4.41
CA LYS A 14 10.13 13.06 -4.34
C LYS A 14 9.88 12.18 -5.57
N LYS A 15 8.87 12.50 -6.40
CA LYS A 15 8.53 11.96 -7.72
C LYS A 15 7.98 10.53 -7.71
N TRP A 16 8.66 9.58 -7.08
CA TRP A 16 8.27 8.18 -7.07
C TRP A 16 8.57 7.46 -5.76
N GLY A 17 7.89 6.35 -5.55
CA GLY A 17 8.08 5.46 -4.41
C GLY A 17 7.80 4.01 -4.76
N VAL A 18 7.82 3.16 -3.74
CA VAL A 18 7.58 1.72 -3.89
C VAL A 18 6.36 1.27 -3.10
N PHE A 19 5.81 0.12 -3.51
CA PHE A 19 4.77 -0.61 -2.79
C PHE A 19 5.30 -2.00 -2.45
N VAL A 20 5.04 -2.47 -1.23
CA VAL A 20 5.58 -3.75 -0.74
C VAL A 20 4.48 -4.60 -0.13
N HIS A 21 4.20 -5.73 -0.75
CA HIS A 21 3.36 -6.78 -0.19
C HIS A 21 4.19 -7.71 0.70
N HIS A 22 4.38 -7.34 1.98
CA HIS A 22 5.03 -8.21 2.97
C HIS A 22 3.97 -8.95 3.78
N LEU A 23 3.42 -9.99 3.18
CA LEU A 23 2.25 -10.74 3.67
C LEU A 23 2.65 -12.15 4.12
N GLU A 24 2.05 -12.63 5.20
CA GLU A 24 2.34 -13.97 5.77
C GLU A 24 2.17 -15.06 4.72
N GLN A 25 1.05 -15.08 4.01
CA GLN A 25 0.76 -16.07 2.97
C GLN A 25 1.74 -16.06 1.79
N ILE A 26 2.63 -15.08 1.71
CA ILE A 26 3.66 -14.94 0.69
C ILE A 26 5.04 -15.26 1.27
N VAL A 27 5.48 -14.49 2.27
CA VAL A 27 6.86 -14.55 2.77
C VAL A 27 7.08 -15.66 3.81
N ASN A 28 6.01 -16.29 4.30
CA ASN A 28 6.05 -17.42 5.21
C ASN A 28 5.49 -18.73 4.60
N ASN A 29 5.17 -18.71 3.31
CA ASN A 29 4.73 -19.88 2.55
C ASN A 29 5.92 -20.55 1.87
N PRO A 30 6.34 -21.77 2.27
CA PRO A 30 7.58 -22.40 1.78
C PRO A 30 7.56 -22.72 0.28
N THR A 31 6.39 -22.76 -0.35
CA THR A 31 6.27 -22.95 -1.81
C THR A 31 6.39 -21.65 -2.60
N HIS A 32 6.30 -20.50 -1.94
CA HIS A 32 6.46 -19.20 -2.60
C HIS A 32 7.92 -18.78 -2.63
N SER A 33 8.44 -18.35 -3.78
CA SER A 33 9.86 -18.00 -3.98
C SER A 33 10.37 -16.94 -2.98
N ARG A 34 9.53 -16.02 -2.54
CA ARG A 34 9.89 -14.96 -1.59
C ARG A 34 10.11 -15.44 -0.16
N SER A 35 9.59 -16.60 0.21
CA SER A 35 9.78 -17.21 1.55
C SER A 35 11.17 -17.81 1.75
N MET A 36 11.93 -18.02 0.67
CA MET A 36 13.22 -18.71 0.68
C MET A 36 13.10 -20.17 1.20
N GLY A 37 11.94 -20.80 0.96
CA GLY A 37 11.64 -22.16 1.43
C GLY A 37 11.32 -22.26 2.94
N LYS A 38 11.18 -21.11 3.63
CA LYS A 38 10.96 -21.08 5.08
C LYS A 38 9.47 -21.03 5.43
N HIS A 39 9.12 -21.70 6.54
CA HIS A 39 7.88 -21.56 7.28
C HIS A 39 8.19 -21.58 8.77
N THR A 40 7.83 -20.52 9.48
CA THR A 40 8.13 -20.34 10.92
C THR A 40 6.95 -19.65 11.60
N SER A 41 7.06 -19.29 12.87
CA SER A 41 6.11 -18.36 13.47
C SER A 41 6.14 -17.01 12.72
N TRP A 42 5.02 -16.27 12.79
CA TRP A 42 4.97 -14.97 12.12
C TRP A 42 5.96 -13.97 12.71
N ASP A 43 6.15 -13.97 14.02
CA ASP A 43 7.16 -13.14 14.68
C ASP A 43 8.59 -13.43 14.16
N GLU A 44 8.97 -14.69 14.02
CA GLU A 44 10.27 -15.05 13.44
C GLU A 44 10.39 -14.64 11.97
N ALA A 45 9.32 -14.76 11.20
CA ALA A 45 9.30 -14.31 9.81
C ALA A 45 9.54 -12.79 9.68
N LEU A 46 8.95 -12.01 10.58
CA LEU A 46 9.16 -10.56 10.63
C LEU A 46 10.57 -10.19 11.12
N LEU A 47 11.16 -10.99 12.02
CA LEU A 47 12.53 -10.77 12.50
C LEU A 47 13.60 -11.12 11.46
N ASP A 48 13.33 -12.04 10.53
CA ASP A 48 14.22 -12.37 9.42
C ASP A 48 14.43 -11.17 8.46
N PHE A 49 13.51 -10.22 8.43
CA PHE A 49 13.59 -9.08 7.53
C PHE A 49 14.58 -8.04 8.07
N ASP A 50 15.61 -7.75 7.29
CA ASP A 50 16.59 -6.69 7.54
C ASP A 50 16.05 -5.34 7.03
N CYS A 51 15.43 -4.57 7.95
CA CYS A 51 14.81 -3.28 7.62
C CYS A 51 15.85 -2.23 7.20
N ASP A 52 17.04 -2.23 7.82
CA ASP A 52 18.08 -1.25 7.50
C ASP A 52 18.63 -1.50 6.09
N ARG A 53 18.93 -2.75 5.77
CA ARG A 53 19.37 -3.13 4.42
C ARG A 53 18.31 -2.84 3.36
N PHE A 54 17.04 -3.06 3.68
CA PHE A 54 15.95 -2.72 2.75
C PHE A 54 15.88 -1.21 2.52
N ALA A 55 15.96 -0.39 3.58
CA ALA A 55 15.97 1.05 3.48
C ALA A 55 17.17 1.58 2.67
N ASP A 56 18.35 1.00 2.87
CA ASP A 56 19.56 1.35 2.10
C ASP A 56 19.39 1.09 0.60
N GLN A 57 18.78 -0.05 0.22
CA GLN A 57 18.48 -0.35 -1.20
C GLN A 57 17.53 0.69 -1.81
N LEU A 58 16.51 1.12 -1.07
CA LEU A 58 15.59 2.15 -1.52
C LEU A 58 16.26 3.52 -1.64
N ALA A 59 17.14 3.88 -0.70
CA ALA A 59 17.91 5.12 -0.73
C ALA A 59 18.92 5.13 -1.89
N GLU A 60 19.56 3.99 -2.17
CA GLU A 60 20.42 3.83 -3.35
C GLU A 60 19.65 4.14 -4.63
N ALA A 61 18.43 3.63 -4.75
CA ALA A 61 17.57 3.84 -5.90
C ALA A 61 16.95 5.26 -5.94
N GLY A 62 16.88 5.98 -4.81
CA GLY A 62 16.30 7.32 -4.74
C GLY A 62 14.79 7.34 -4.53
N ALA A 63 14.19 6.29 -3.96
CA ALA A 63 12.77 6.26 -3.64
C ALA A 63 12.39 7.33 -2.61
N GLY A 64 11.26 7.99 -2.79
CA GLY A 64 10.77 9.01 -1.86
C GLY A 64 9.86 8.49 -0.77
N TRP A 65 9.19 7.37 -1.01
CA TRP A 65 8.29 6.73 -0.05
C TRP A 65 8.20 5.21 -0.26
N CYS A 66 7.75 4.53 0.78
CA CYS A 66 7.37 3.13 0.75
C CYS A 66 5.92 2.99 1.24
N VAL A 67 5.07 2.30 0.48
CA VAL A 67 3.75 1.85 0.92
C VAL A 67 3.89 0.41 1.40
N LEU A 68 3.60 0.15 2.67
CA LEU A 68 3.74 -1.16 3.29
C LEU A 68 2.36 -1.75 3.61
N THR A 69 2.08 -2.97 3.16
CA THR A 69 0.82 -3.65 3.48
C THR A 69 0.79 -4.07 4.96
N ILE A 70 -0.20 -3.61 5.73
CA ILE A 70 -0.37 -4.06 7.12
C ILE A 70 -0.87 -5.51 7.16
N MET A 71 -1.83 -5.83 6.33
CA MET A 71 -2.39 -7.16 6.05
C MET A 71 -3.23 -7.09 4.77
N GLN A 72 -3.50 -8.24 4.18
CA GLN A 72 -4.46 -8.36 3.08
C GLN A 72 -5.25 -9.66 3.24
N ARG A 73 -6.54 -9.52 3.55
CA ARG A 73 -7.57 -10.58 3.64
C ARG A 73 -7.37 -11.62 4.76
N THR A 74 -6.15 -11.95 5.17
CA THR A 74 -5.86 -12.91 6.25
C THR A 74 -5.96 -12.25 7.63
N ARG A 75 -5.64 -12.99 8.70
CA ARG A 75 -5.60 -12.42 10.06
C ARG A 75 -4.28 -11.77 10.43
N PHE A 76 -3.21 -12.04 9.68
CA PHE A 76 -1.84 -11.73 10.09
C PHE A 76 -1.49 -10.26 9.85
N MET A 77 -1.39 -9.51 10.96
CA MET A 77 -0.99 -8.11 10.97
C MET A 77 0.53 -7.97 11.03
N LEU A 78 1.07 -6.78 10.72
CA LEU A 78 2.52 -6.51 10.81
C LEU A 78 2.98 -5.98 12.17
N ALA A 79 2.07 -5.63 13.05
CA ALA A 79 2.39 -5.07 14.37
C ALA A 79 1.31 -5.42 15.40
N PRO A 80 1.59 -5.34 16.71
CA PRO A 80 0.58 -5.50 17.74
C PRO A 80 -0.59 -4.54 17.53
N ASN A 81 -1.82 -5.02 17.78
CA ASN A 81 -3.03 -4.19 17.75
C ASN A 81 -4.03 -4.72 18.78
N ASP A 82 -4.20 -3.98 19.86
CA ASP A 82 -5.07 -4.38 20.98
C ASP A 82 -6.55 -4.32 20.59
N THR A 83 -6.92 -3.37 19.74
CA THR A 83 -8.28 -3.26 19.21
C THR A 83 -8.65 -4.47 18.36
N TYR A 84 -7.75 -4.91 17.48
CA TYR A 84 -7.94 -6.11 16.67
C TYR A 84 -8.10 -7.35 17.55
N ASN A 85 -7.18 -7.57 18.49
CA ASN A 85 -7.21 -8.72 19.39
C ASN A 85 -8.48 -8.73 20.25
N ARG A 86 -8.89 -7.58 20.79
CA ARG A 86 -10.11 -7.45 21.60
C ARG A 86 -11.37 -7.77 20.80
N ILE A 87 -11.46 -7.34 19.54
CA ILE A 87 -12.63 -7.59 18.69
C ILE A 87 -12.69 -9.06 18.29
N THR A 88 -11.56 -9.62 17.84
CA THR A 88 -11.50 -10.98 17.30
C THR A 88 -11.41 -12.08 18.36
N GLY A 89 -10.95 -11.74 19.58
CA GLY A 89 -10.65 -12.70 20.63
C GLY A 89 -9.34 -13.47 20.46
N TYR A 90 -8.49 -13.09 19.51
CA TYR A 90 -7.16 -13.66 19.39
C TYR A 90 -6.26 -13.24 20.54
N ALA A 91 -5.43 -14.18 21.02
CA ALA A 91 -4.39 -13.85 21.97
C ALA A 91 -3.23 -13.10 21.27
N PRO A 92 -2.45 -12.29 22.02
CA PRO A 92 -1.25 -11.65 21.48
C PRO A 92 -0.26 -12.67 20.88
N GLY A 93 0.10 -12.47 19.63
CA GLY A 93 0.96 -13.37 18.86
C GLY A 93 0.22 -14.36 17.95
N GLU A 94 -1.11 -14.46 18.02
CA GLU A 94 -1.89 -15.35 17.13
C GLU A 94 -2.21 -14.70 15.77
N ALA A 95 -2.64 -13.44 15.77
CA ALA A 95 -2.96 -12.68 14.58
C ALA A 95 -2.09 -11.42 14.48
N CYS A 96 -2.05 -10.65 15.54
CA CYS A 96 -1.10 -9.55 15.69
C CYS A 96 0.19 -10.09 16.30
N PRO A 97 1.35 -9.90 15.66
CA PRO A 97 2.64 -10.34 16.18
C PRO A 97 2.98 -9.59 17.47
N LYS A 98 3.94 -10.12 18.24
CA LYS A 98 4.57 -9.39 19.36
C LYS A 98 5.60 -8.39 18.85
N THR A 99 6.22 -8.72 17.72
CA THR A 99 7.18 -7.87 17.01
C THR A 99 6.46 -6.69 16.37
N ASP A 100 6.87 -5.47 16.70
CA ASP A 100 6.40 -4.27 16.00
C ASP A 100 7.24 -4.02 14.74
N PHE A 101 6.84 -4.66 13.64
CA PHE A 101 7.56 -4.55 12.36
C PHE A 101 7.37 -3.16 11.73
N ILE A 102 6.22 -2.51 11.99
CA ILE A 102 5.97 -1.16 11.48
C ILE A 102 6.94 -0.17 12.14
N ASP A 103 7.16 -0.26 13.47
CA ASP A 103 8.13 0.61 14.16
C ASP A 103 9.57 0.37 13.67
N ARG A 104 9.96 -0.90 13.44
CA ARG A 104 11.26 -1.23 12.84
C ARG A 104 11.44 -0.61 11.46
N MET A 105 10.40 -0.69 10.63
CA MET A 105 10.41 -0.09 9.28
C MET A 105 10.46 1.44 9.34
N ILE A 106 9.70 2.06 10.25
CA ILE A 106 9.75 3.53 10.49
C ILE A 106 11.18 3.96 10.79
N ARG A 107 11.85 3.30 11.74
CA ARG A 107 13.23 3.67 12.14
C ARG A 107 14.21 3.58 10.98
N ALA A 108 14.16 2.48 10.23
CA ALA A 108 15.05 2.28 9.10
C ALA A 108 14.83 3.32 7.98
N LEU A 109 13.58 3.57 7.60
CA LEU A 109 13.23 4.52 6.54
C LEU A 109 13.49 5.98 6.93
N ASP A 110 13.24 6.35 8.20
CA ASP A 110 13.53 7.70 8.72
C ASP A 110 15.03 8.04 8.60
N GLN A 111 15.92 7.08 8.87
CA GLN A 111 17.39 7.29 8.80
C GLN A 111 17.84 7.69 7.39
N VAL A 112 17.14 7.26 6.38
CA VAL A 112 17.45 7.54 4.98
C VAL A 112 16.50 8.55 4.32
N GLY A 113 15.59 9.15 5.08
CA GLY A 113 14.69 10.21 4.63
C GLY A 113 13.58 9.74 3.68
N ILE A 114 13.18 8.47 3.78
CA ILE A 114 12.09 7.85 3.01
C ILE A 114 10.81 7.84 3.86
N ALA A 115 9.70 8.32 3.30
CA ALA A 115 8.42 8.37 4.00
C ALA A 115 7.74 7.00 4.02
N LEU A 116 7.14 6.62 5.16
CA LEU A 116 6.30 5.44 5.24
C LEU A 116 4.82 5.79 5.05
N LEU A 117 4.16 5.10 4.14
CA LEU A 117 2.71 5.03 4.01
C LEU A 117 2.26 3.60 4.33
N LEU A 118 1.07 3.45 4.88
CA LEU A 118 0.49 2.15 5.17
C LEU A 118 -0.63 1.81 4.19
N TYR A 119 -0.59 0.59 3.64
CA TYR A 119 -1.74 0.00 2.96
C TYR A 119 -2.68 -0.59 4.01
N PHE A 120 -3.96 -0.29 3.86
CA PHE A 120 -5.01 -0.81 4.71
C PHE A 120 -6.16 -1.35 3.85
N THR A 121 -6.50 -2.63 4.00
CA THR A 121 -7.63 -3.20 3.25
C THR A 121 -8.96 -2.71 3.79
N GLY A 122 -9.84 -2.24 2.93
CA GLY A 122 -11.17 -1.74 3.31
C GLY A 122 -12.21 -2.84 3.47
N ASP A 123 -11.93 -4.05 2.96
CA ASP A 123 -12.83 -5.21 3.03
C ASP A 123 -12.54 -6.15 4.23
N GLY A 124 -11.53 -5.81 5.04
CA GLY A 124 -11.20 -6.52 6.27
C GLY A 124 -10.56 -7.91 6.08
N PRO A 125 -10.52 -8.73 7.15
CA PRO A 125 -9.89 -10.05 7.14
C PRO A 125 -10.83 -11.13 6.55
N ARG A 126 -11.17 -11.04 5.28
CA ARG A 126 -12.19 -11.85 4.59
C ARG A 126 -11.85 -13.33 4.45
N ASP A 127 -10.59 -13.71 4.57
CA ASP A 127 -10.15 -15.10 4.42
C ASP A 127 -9.93 -15.80 5.78
N ASP A 128 -10.16 -15.10 6.91
CA ASP A 128 -10.10 -15.67 8.24
C ASP A 128 -11.50 -15.75 8.87
N PRO A 129 -12.07 -16.95 9.07
CA PRO A 129 -13.46 -17.09 9.52
C PRO A 129 -13.75 -16.49 10.88
N GLN A 130 -12.80 -16.52 11.84
CA GLN A 130 -13.00 -15.95 13.16
C GLN A 130 -13.01 -14.43 13.12
N ALA A 131 -12.01 -13.84 12.48
CA ALA A 131 -11.91 -12.39 12.35
C ALA A 131 -13.03 -11.84 11.44
N GLN A 132 -13.33 -12.51 10.33
CA GLN A 132 -14.41 -12.18 9.42
C GLN A 132 -15.77 -12.06 10.17
N LYS A 133 -16.06 -13.06 11.01
CA LYS A 133 -17.29 -13.05 11.84
C LYS A 133 -17.29 -11.95 12.89
N ALA A 134 -16.15 -11.74 13.57
CA ALA A 134 -16.03 -10.75 14.63
C ALA A 134 -16.19 -9.31 14.13
N PHE A 135 -15.63 -9.03 12.95
CA PHE A 135 -15.77 -7.73 12.31
C PHE A 135 -17.11 -7.57 11.57
N GLY A 136 -17.79 -8.65 11.18
CA GLY A 136 -19.03 -8.60 10.41
C GLY A 136 -18.80 -8.42 8.90
N CYS A 137 -17.71 -8.98 8.35
CA CYS A 137 -17.38 -8.91 6.91
C CYS A 137 -17.50 -10.27 6.19
N TYR A 138 -18.39 -11.13 6.64
CA TYR A 138 -18.58 -12.49 6.13
C TYR A 138 -19.60 -12.62 4.98
N GLY A 139 -20.43 -11.59 4.77
CA GLY A 139 -21.45 -11.56 3.72
C GLY A 139 -21.02 -10.89 2.42
N PRO A 140 -21.92 -10.79 1.44
CA PRO A 140 -21.69 -9.99 0.25
C PRO A 140 -21.58 -8.49 0.55
N GLU A 141 -22.22 -8.05 1.63
CA GLU A 141 -22.10 -6.70 2.20
C GLU A 141 -21.69 -6.82 3.67
N PRO A 142 -20.94 -5.84 4.21
CA PRO A 142 -20.56 -5.86 5.61
C PRO A 142 -21.71 -5.50 6.52
N GLU A 143 -21.63 -5.96 7.78
CA GLU A 143 -22.54 -5.55 8.85
C GLU A 143 -22.47 -4.02 9.08
N PRO A 144 -23.54 -3.39 9.59
CA PRO A 144 -23.60 -1.94 9.76
C PRO A 144 -22.49 -1.33 10.62
N ASP A 145 -21.96 -2.07 11.59
CA ASP A 145 -20.90 -1.64 12.51
C ASP A 145 -19.49 -2.02 12.05
N PHE A 146 -19.36 -2.66 10.89
CA PHE A 146 -18.06 -3.08 10.34
C PHE A 146 -17.08 -1.92 10.20
N VAL A 147 -17.52 -0.82 9.60
CA VAL A 147 -16.62 0.33 9.34
C VAL A 147 -16.14 0.95 10.65
N GLU A 148 -17.00 1.09 11.65
CA GLU A 148 -16.62 1.59 12.98
C GLU A 148 -15.54 0.71 13.62
N LYS A 149 -15.76 -0.62 13.63
CA LYS A 149 -14.82 -1.59 14.18
C LYS A 149 -13.49 -1.60 13.42
N TRP A 150 -13.57 -1.60 12.08
CA TRP A 150 -12.38 -1.73 11.24
C TRP A 150 -11.56 -0.43 11.20
N ALA A 151 -12.20 0.73 11.16
CA ALA A 151 -11.56 2.02 11.29
C ALA A 151 -10.87 2.20 12.67
N ALA A 152 -11.43 1.62 13.74
CA ALA A 152 -10.79 1.65 15.05
C ALA A 152 -9.44 0.92 15.09
N VAL A 153 -9.26 -0.15 14.30
CA VAL A 153 -7.97 -0.84 14.13
C VAL A 153 -6.94 0.09 13.47
N ALA A 154 -7.32 0.76 12.40
CA ALA A 154 -6.46 1.73 11.73
C ALA A 154 -6.12 2.93 12.64
N ARG A 155 -7.11 3.41 13.39
CA ARG A 155 -6.94 4.51 14.36
C ARG A 155 -5.88 4.21 15.42
N GLU A 156 -5.83 2.97 15.92
CA GLU A 156 -4.81 2.56 16.89
C GLU A 156 -3.40 2.72 16.31
N TYR A 157 -3.15 2.24 15.08
CA TYR A 157 -1.87 2.44 14.41
C TYR A 157 -1.57 3.92 14.16
N SER A 158 -2.56 4.66 13.68
CA SER A 158 -2.41 6.10 13.42
C SER A 158 -1.97 6.86 14.68
N LEU A 159 -2.61 6.60 15.81
CA LEU A 159 -2.27 7.23 17.10
C LEU A 159 -0.91 6.78 17.64
N ARG A 160 -0.57 5.48 17.48
CA ARG A 160 0.68 4.91 17.97
C ARG A 160 1.90 5.52 17.27
N TYR A 161 1.85 5.65 15.97
CA TYR A 161 3.01 6.09 15.18
C TYR A 161 2.98 7.59 14.85
N GLY A 162 1.83 8.24 15.01
CA GLY A 162 1.69 9.69 14.82
C GLY A 162 2.20 10.16 13.45
N GLU A 163 2.96 11.23 13.45
CA GLU A 163 3.49 11.86 12.23
C GLU A 163 4.51 11.00 11.45
N LYS A 164 4.95 9.87 12.02
CA LYS A 164 5.83 8.91 11.33
C LYS A 164 5.10 8.19 10.20
N ILE A 165 3.79 8.04 10.28
CA ILE A 165 2.96 7.59 9.15
C ILE A 165 2.55 8.81 8.32
N ARG A 166 3.13 8.92 7.13
CA ARG A 166 2.92 10.06 6.24
C ARG A 166 1.68 9.92 5.38
N GLY A 167 1.11 8.73 5.28
CA GLY A 167 -0.12 8.53 4.53
C GLY A 167 -0.68 7.12 4.58
N TRP A 168 -1.82 6.96 3.92
CA TRP A 168 -2.59 5.71 3.85
C TRP A 168 -3.05 5.48 2.42
N TRP A 169 -2.90 4.24 1.98
CA TRP A 169 -3.47 3.75 0.72
C TRP A 169 -4.47 2.64 1.06
N GLN A 170 -5.76 2.95 0.89
CA GLN A 170 -6.85 2.04 1.26
C GLN A 170 -7.35 1.29 0.05
N ASP A 171 -7.45 -0.03 0.15
CA ASP A 171 -7.85 -0.94 -0.92
C ASP A 171 -9.13 -1.72 -0.60
N GLY A 172 -9.69 -2.40 -1.60
CA GLY A 172 -10.76 -3.37 -1.39
C GLY A 172 -12.05 -2.78 -0.81
N MET A 173 -12.39 -1.56 -1.21
CA MET A 173 -13.57 -0.89 -0.66
C MET A 173 -14.86 -1.52 -1.17
N TRP A 174 -15.83 -1.67 -0.26
CA TRP A 174 -17.16 -2.13 -0.62
C TRP A 174 -17.90 -1.11 -1.47
N ILE A 175 -18.60 -1.60 -2.51
CA ILE A 175 -19.51 -0.77 -3.29
C ILE A 175 -20.67 -0.32 -2.36
N GLY A 176 -20.97 0.97 -2.37
CA GLY A 176 -22.06 1.51 -1.55
C GLY A 176 -21.63 2.15 -0.23
N TYR A 177 -20.33 2.24 0.07
CA TYR A 177 -19.89 3.09 1.17
C TYR A 177 -20.33 4.54 0.96
N THR A 178 -21.06 5.07 1.95
CA THR A 178 -21.48 6.47 1.94
C THR A 178 -20.31 7.40 2.29
N PRO A 179 -20.39 8.69 1.95
CA PRO A 179 -19.38 9.68 2.37
C PRO A 179 -19.15 9.71 3.88
N GLU A 180 -20.16 9.42 4.69
CA GLU A 180 -20.08 9.37 6.16
C GLU A 180 -19.26 8.18 6.63
N LEU A 181 -19.45 6.99 6.01
CA LEU A 181 -18.64 5.80 6.31
C LEU A 181 -17.18 6.01 5.88
N LEU A 182 -16.95 6.59 4.71
CA LEU A 182 -15.61 6.94 4.23
C LEU A 182 -14.94 7.97 5.12
N LYS A 183 -15.72 8.88 5.72
CA LYS A 183 -15.21 9.85 6.71
C LYS A 183 -14.65 9.18 7.95
N GLN A 184 -15.25 8.09 8.43
CA GLN A 184 -14.76 7.36 9.60
C GLN A 184 -13.35 6.81 9.35
N TYR A 185 -13.07 6.27 8.16
CA TYR A 185 -11.71 5.87 7.78
C TYR A 185 -10.76 7.07 7.71
N ALA A 186 -11.16 8.15 7.05
CA ALA A 186 -10.31 9.34 6.92
C ALA A 186 -9.97 9.96 8.28
N ASP A 187 -10.93 10.01 9.21
CA ASP A 187 -10.71 10.49 10.58
C ASP A 187 -9.79 9.53 11.37
N ALA A 188 -9.93 8.22 11.18
CA ALA A 188 -9.06 7.23 11.79
C ALA A 188 -7.61 7.33 11.29
N PHE A 189 -7.43 7.44 9.98
CA PHE A 189 -6.10 7.59 9.35
C PHE A 189 -5.38 8.88 9.76
N ARG A 190 -6.11 9.95 10.01
CA ARG A 190 -5.56 11.25 10.41
C ARG A 190 -5.54 11.48 11.92
N ALA A 191 -5.96 10.52 12.73
CA ALA A 191 -6.03 10.68 14.17
C ALA A 191 -4.68 11.03 14.82
N GLY A 192 -3.60 10.42 14.38
CA GLY A 192 -2.23 10.68 14.86
C GLY A 192 -1.43 11.66 14.02
N ASN A 193 -1.84 11.85 12.75
CA ASN A 193 -1.22 12.81 11.83
C ASN A 193 -2.28 13.50 10.96
N PRO A 194 -2.72 14.71 11.30
CA PRO A 194 -3.71 15.46 10.53
C PRO A 194 -3.27 15.76 9.08
N ASN A 195 -1.97 15.69 8.80
CA ASN A 195 -1.39 15.92 7.49
C ASN A 195 -1.14 14.63 6.70
N ALA A 196 -1.52 13.46 7.23
CA ALA A 196 -1.40 12.20 6.51
C ALA A 196 -2.19 12.26 5.19
N VAL A 197 -1.52 11.91 4.08
CA VAL A 197 -2.15 11.85 2.77
C VAL A 197 -2.96 10.56 2.63
N ILE A 198 -4.08 10.62 1.91
CA ILE A 198 -4.99 9.47 1.76
C ILE A 198 -5.29 9.24 0.29
N ALA A 199 -5.31 7.98 -0.12
CA ALA A 199 -5.89 7.51 -1.37
C ALA A 199 -6.78 6.29 -1.11
N THR A 200 -7.92 6.23 -1.80
CA THR A 200 -8.90 5.15 -1.67
C THR A 200 -9.12 4.46 -3.01
N ASN A 201 -8.94 3.15 -3.04
CA ASN A 201 -9.11 2.31 -4.22
C ASN A 201 -10.44 1.53 -4.17
N PHE A 202 -11.33 1.85 -5.10
CA PHE A 202 -12.66 1.22 -5.21
C PHE A 202 -12.74 0.15 -6.30
N TYR A 203 -11.75 -0.57 -6.64
CA TYR A 203 -11.61 -1.48 -7.78
C TYR A 203 -10.87 -0.84 -8.95
N GLY A 204 -9.61 -0.92 -8.98
CA GLY A 204 -8.76 -0.69 -10.14
C GLY A 204 -9.16 0.43 -11.10
N CYS A 205 -8.37 0.71 -12.04
CA CYS A 205 -8.67 1.68 -13.09
C CYS A 205 -9.39 1.02 -14.29
N TYR A 206 -10.27 0.06 -14.04
CA TYR A 206 -11.09 -0.57 -15.07
C TYR A 206 -12.51 -0.01 -15.05
N ASP A 207 -13.11 0.13 -16.23
CA ASP A 207 -14.53 0.40 -16.35
C ASP A 207 -15.38 -0.89 -16.19
N GLU A 208 -16.67 -0.74 -16.32
CA GLU A 208 -17.65 -1.85 -16.25
C GLU A 208 -17.49 -2.91 -17.36
N PHE A 209 -16.68 -2.62 -18.39
CA PHE A 209 -16.35 -3.53 -19.49
C PHE A 209 -14.97 -4.18 -19.35
N GLY A 210 -14.24 -3.88 -18.25
CA GLY A 210 -12.87 -4.36 -18.03
C GLY A 210 -11.80 -3.60 -18.82
N GLU A 211 -12.15 -2.46 -19.42
CA GLU A 211 -11.21 -1.61 -20.14
C GLU A 211 -10.49 -0.66 -19.18
N LEU A 212 -9.20 -0.45 -19.43
CA LEU A 212 -8.37 0.43 -18.61
C LEU A 212 -8.89 1.87 -18.64
N LEU A 213 -9.25 2.39 -17.47
CA LEU A 213 -9.59 3.79 -17.34
C LEU A 213 -8.34 4.65 -17.53
N THR A 214 -8.37 5.46 -18.58
CA THR A 214 -7.27 6.40 -18.92
C THR A 214 -7.22 7.62 -18.01
N ARG A 215 -8.15 7.75 -17.06
CA ARG A 215 -8.21 8.84 -16.09
C ARG A 215 -8.25 8.29 -14.68
N PRO A 216 -7.22 8.57 -13.86
CA PRO A 216 -7.24 8.25 -12.45
C PRO A 216 -8.45 8.93 -11.80
N ARG A 217 -9.32 8.14 -11.18
CA ARG A 217 -10.45 8.68 -10.42
C ARG A 217 -10.06 8.80 -8.95
N PRO A 218 -10.42 9.88 -8.26
CA PRO A 218 -10.41 9.87 -6.81
C PRO A 218 -11.43 8.85 -6.32
N GLY A 219 -11.05 8.06 -5.31
CA GLY A 219 -11.93 7.05 -4.72
C GLY A 219 -12.99 7.68 -3.83
N CYS A 220 -12.65 8.73 -3.09
CA CYS A 220 -13.57 9.35 -2.14
C CYS A 220 -13.31 10.86 -1.96
N PRO A 221 -14.24 11.58 -1.28
CA PRO A 221 -14.11 13.04 -1.04
C PRO A 221 -12.91 13.43 -0.17
N TYR A 222 -12.29 12.47 0.52
CA TYR A 222 -11.20 12.71 1.49
C TYR A 222 -9.83 12.40 0.92
N ASP A 223 -9.74 11.91 -0.31
CA ASP A 223 -8.48 11.59 -0.98
C ASP A 223 -7.65 12.85 -1.25
N ASP A 224 -6.33 12.71 -1.12
CA ASP A 224 -5.34 13.73 -1.48
C ASP A 224 -4.65 13.40 -2.80
N PHE A 225 -4.60 12.12 -3.14
CA PHE A 225 -4.09 11.63 -4.42
C PHE A 225 -4.95 10.46 -4.91
N SER A 226 -4.93 10.21 -6.22
CA SER A 226 -5.68 9.07 -6.79
C SER A 226 -5.03 7.75 -6.38
N ALA A 227 -5.81 6.70 -6.17
CA ALA A 227 -5.26 5.35 -5.94
C ALA A 227 -4.39 4.87 -7.10
N GLY A 228 -4.82 5.14 -8.32
CA GLY A 228 -4.02 5.03 -9.54
C GLY A 228 -3.63 3.63 -9.95
N GLU A 229 -4.25 2.59 -9.38
CA GLU A 229 -3.94 1.20 -9.70
C GLU A 229 -4.24 0.88 -11.17
N ILE A 230 -3.21 0.42 -11.88
CA ILE A 230 -3.32 -0.06 -13.26
C ILE A 230 -2.43 -1.29 -13.48
N VAL A 231 -2.90 -2.22 -14.29
CA VAL A 231 -2.14 -3.44 -14.62
C VAL A 231 -1.08 -3.18 -15.69
N HIS A 232 -1.40 -2.37 -16.69
CA HIS A 232 -0.50 -2.09 -17.81
C HIS A 232 -0.10 -0.62 -17.85
N LEU A 233 1.20 -0.34 -17.76
CA LEU A 233 1.75 1.01 -17.88
C LEU A 233 1.83 1.55 -19.31
N GLY A 234 1.38 0.79 -20.33
CA GLY A 234 1.56 1.15 -21.76
C GLY A 234 0.84 2.42 -22.23
N ALA A 235 -0.28 2.77 -21.63
CA ALA A 235 -0.99 3.99 -21.94
C ALA A 235 -0.75 5.05 -20.86
N LEU A 236 -0.17 6.18 -21.25
CA LEU A 236 -0.18 7.36 -20.39
C LEU A 236 -1.62 7.87 -20.33
N PRO A 237 -2.25 7.95 -19.16
CA PRO A 237 -3.55 8.55 -19.06
C PRO A 237 -3.54 9.96 -19.64
N GLN A 238 -4.61 10.35 -20.34
CA GLN A 238 -4.76 11.75 -20.74
C GLN A 238 -4.91 12.60 -19.47
N LEU A 239 -3.95 13.50 -19.30
CA LEU A 239 -3.76 14.23 -18.06
C LEU A 239 -4.56 15.52 -18.04
N GLY A 240 -5.49 15.56 -17.17
CA GLY A 240 -5.93 16.75 -16.47
C GLY A 240 -5.69 16.51 -14.98
N ALA A 241 -5.65 17.53 -14.15
CA ALA A 241 -5.66 17.34 -12.71
C ALA A 241 -6.79 16.38 -12.35
N ALA A 242 -6.51 15.34 -11.57
CA ALA A 242 -7.56 14.51 -11.02
C ALA A 242 -8.44 15.43 -10.17
N VAL A 243 -9.75 15.44 -10.43
CA VAL A 243 -10.68 16.39 -9.78
C VAL A 243 -11.82 15.60 -9.17
N PHE A 244 -12.05 15.77 -7.88
CA PHE A 244 -13.19 15.24 -7.17
C PHE A 244 -14.06 16.39 -6.65
N GLY A 245 -15.33 16.46 -7.09
CA GLY A 245 -16.26 17.51 -6.64
C GLY A 245 -15.72 18.93 -6.84
N GLY A 246 -14.98 19.20 -7.92
CA GLY A 246 -14.33 20.50 -8.18
C GLY A 246 -13.01 20.73 -7.43
N ARG A 247 -12.58 19.80 -6.56
CA ARG A 247 -11.34 19.88 -5.81
C ARG A 247 -10.21 19.11 -6.52
N PRO A 248 -9.09 19.74 -6.87
CA PRO A 248 -7.94 19.04 -7.44
C PRO A 248 -7.28 18.13 -6.41
N ILE A 249 -6.87 16.93 -6.85
CA ILE A 249 -6.05 16.01 -6.09
C ILE A 249 -4.80 15.64 -6.89
N ARG A 250 -3.75 15.14 -6.22
CA ARG A 250 -2.53 14.71 -6.89
C ARG A 250 -2.82 13.49 -7.77
N TRP A 251 -2.44 13.57 -9.03
CA TRP A 251 -2.51 12.43 -9.92
C TRP A 251 -1.41 11.42 -9.61
N HIS A 252 -1.77 10.16 -9.50
CA HIS A 252 -0.88 9.06 -9.11
C HIS A 252 -1.13 7.84 -9.99
N ILE A 253 -0.08 7.12 -10.28
CA ILE A 253 -0.08 5.80 -10.91
C ILE A 253 0.54 4.80 -9.94
N LEU A 254 -0.13 3.68 -9.75
CA LEU A 254 0.38 2.49 -9.06
C LEU A 254 0.34 1.30 -10.01
N SER A 255 1.45 0.62 -10.19
CA SER A 255 1.52 -0.66 -10.91
C SER A 255 2.66 -1.50 -10.38
N PHE A 256 2.80 -2.73 -10.90
CA PHE A 256 3.81 -3.67 -10.45
C PHE A 256 4.91 -3.89 -11.50
N LEU A 257 6.13 -4.17 -11.01
CA LEU A 257 7.26 -4.54 -11.86
C LEU A 257 7.27 -6.03 -12.23
N GLY A 258 6.67 -6.88 -11.40
CA GLY A 258 6.76 -8.33 -11.50
C GLY A 258 6.41 -8.91 -12.88
N LYS A 259 7.21 -9.87 -13.34
CA LYS A 259 6.97 -10.62 -14.58
C LYS A 259 5.69 -11.45 -14.51
N PRO A 260 5.13 -11.86 -15.66
CA PRO A 260 4.05 -12.84 -15.69
C PRO A 260 4.39 -14.11 -14.91
N ALA A 261 3.38 -14.64 -14.21
CA ALA A 261 3.42 -15.93 -13.55
C ALA A 261 2.31 -16.81 -14.12
N ASP A 262 2.35 -18.12 -13.90
CA ASP A 262 1.44 -19.11 -14.49
C ASP A 262 -0.06 -18.80 -14.29
N TYR A 263 -0.38 -18.02 -13.25
CA TYR A 263 -1.76 -17.65 -12.91
C TYR A 263 -2.15 -16.22 -13.30
N PHE A 264 -1.20 -15.42 -13.85
CA PHE A 264 -1.47 -14.02 -14.22
C PHE A 264 -0.57 -13.56 -15.38
N GLU A 265 -1.09 -13.66 -16.61
CA GLU A 265 -0.33 -13.37 -17.84
C GLU A 265 0.20 -11.92 -17.94
N ALA A 266 -0.51 -10.97 -17.34
CA ALA A 266 -0.11 -9.56 -17.37
C ALA A 266 1.09 -9.22 -16.48
N GLY A 267 1.56 -10.15 -15.65
CA GLY A 267 2.53 -9.94 -14.56
C GLY A 267 1.86 -9.99 -13.20
N GLY A 268 2.59 -9.80 -12.11
CA GLY A 268 2.02 -9.99 -10.78
C GLY A 268 2.60 -9.08 -9.71
N TRP A 269 1.73 -8.75 -8.76
CA TRP A 269 2.07 -8.02 -7.54
C TRP A 269 3.08 -8.81 -6.70
N GLY A 270 4.18 -8.17 -6.34
CA GLY A 270 5.26 -8.77 -5.57
C GLY A 270 6.00 -9.92 -6.27
N MET A 271 5.79 -10.16 -7.57
CA MET A 271 6.46 -11.22 -8.32
C MET A 271 7.87 -10.80 -8.75
N PRO A 272 8.81 -11.78 -8.85
CA PRO A 272 10.19 -11.50 -9.25
C PRO A 272 10.32 -11.10 -10.72
N GLY A 273 11.48 -10.54 -11.06
CA GLY A 273 11.82 -10.07 -12.40
C GLY A 273 11.13 -8.77 -12.76
N SER A 274 11.44 -8.20 -13.91
CA SER A 274 10.84 -6.95 -14.38
C SER A 274 10.22 -7.08 -15.76
N ARG A 275 8.98 -6.62 -15.91
CA ARG A 275 8.28 -6.49 -17.20
C ARG A 275 8.83 -5.38 -18.07
N TYR A 276 9.53 -4.43 -17.46
CA TYR A 276 10.00 -3.21 -18.13
C TYR A 276 11.51 -3.12 -18.10
N THR A 277 12.08 -2.58 -19.17
CA THR A 277 13.51 -2.24 -19.20
C THR A 277 13.78 -0.96 -18.40
N PRO A 278 15.01 -0.76 -17.88
CA PRO A 278 15.36 0.46 -17.17
C PRO A 278 15.08 1.74 -17.99
N GLY A 279 15.47 1.78 -19.26
CA GLY A 279 15.24 2.95 -20.11
C GLY A 279 13.77 3.28 -20.33
N TRP A 280 12.95 2.25 -20.59
CA TRP A 280 11.50 2.44 -20.73
C TRP A 280 10.87 3.00 -19.46
N MET A 281 11.26 2.47 -18.29
CA MET A 281 10.71 2.92 -17.01
C MET A 281 11.14 4.34 -16.67
N TYR A 282 12.39 4.71 -17.00
CA TYR A 282 12.86 6.09 -16.85
C TYR A 282 11.99 7.06 -17.66
N ASP A 283 11.81 6.79 -18.96
CA ASP A 283 11.02 7.65 -19.85
C ASP A 283 9.56 7.75 -19.38
N TYR A 284 9.00 6.66 -18.88
CA TYR A 284 7.65 6.62 -18.34
C TYR A 284 7.51 7.47 -17.07
N ALA A 285 8.41 7.30 -16.11
CA ALA A 285 8.41 8.03 -14.85
C ALA A 285 8.65 9.53 -15.04
N ASP A 286 9.61 9.91 -15.91
CA ASP A 286 9.88 11.30 -16.27
C ASP A 286 8.66 11.96 -16.92
N ASN A 287 7.98 11.26 -17.82
CA ASN A 287 6.76 11.75 -18.47
C ASN A 287 5.63 11.97 -17.45
N ILE A 288 5.43 11.05 -16.49
CA ILE A 288 4.46 11.22 -15.40
C ILE A 288 4.79 12.45 -14.57
N HIS A 289 6.05 12.59 -14.15
CA HIS A 289 6.49 13.69 -13.31
C HIS A 289 6.32 15.05 -13.98
N ARG A 290 6.79 15.18 -15.24
CA ARG A 290 6.62 16.43 -16.03
C ARG A 290 5.17 16.87 -16.19
N ARG A 291 4.24 15.95 -16.09
CA ARG A 291 2.80 16.22 -16.17
C ARG A 291 2.15 16.45 -14.79
N GLY A 292 2.95 16.58 -13.72
CA GLY A 292 2.49 16.85 -12.37
C GLY A 292 2.02 15.62 -11.58
N GLY A 293 2.22 14.42 -12.13
CA GLY A 293 1.89 13.15 -11.50
C GLY A 293 3.01 12.61 -10.60
N ILE A 294 2.70 11.50 -9.93
CA ILE A 294 3.62 10.71 -9.11
C ILE A 294 3.44 9.23 -9.43
N LEU A 295 4.49 8.43 -9.19
CA LEU A 295 4.51 7.02 -9.53
C LEU A 295 4.85 6.16 -8.30
N THR A 296 4.08 5.10 -8.07
CA THR A 296 4.44 4.05 -7.10
C THR A 296 4.56 2.72 -7.85
N LEU A 297 5.64 1.98 -7.59
CA LEU A 297 5.91 0.69 -8.21
C LEU A 297 5.90 -0.40 -7.14
N ASP A 298 5.03 -1.38 -7.31
CA ASP A 298 5.07 -2.58 -6.49
C ASP A 298 6.29 -3.42 -6.87
N ILE A 299 7.00 -3.86 -5.83
CA ILE A 299 8.29 -4.55 -5.95
C ILE A 299 8.30 -5.89 -5.23
N CYS A 300 9.09 -6.80 -5.78
CA CYS A 300 9.38 -8.10 -5.17
C CYS A 300 10.46 -7.94 -4.11
N VAL A 301 10.08 -8.16 -2.84
CA VAL A 301 11.01 -8.18 -1.71
C VAL A 301 10.94 -9.55 -1.05
N ARG A 302 12.08 -10.20 -0.88
CA ARG A 302 12.18 -11.48 -0.20
C ARG A 302 11.96 -11.33 1.30
N ARG A 303 11.74 -12.44 1.97
CA ARG A 303 11.59 -12.53 3.43
C ARG A 303 12.73 -11.84 4.20
N ASP A 304 13.95 -11.86 3.69
CA ASP A 304 15.15 -11.24 4.28
C ASP A 304 15.35 -9.75 3.95
N GLY A 305 14.38 -9.11 3.29
CA GLY A 305 14.46 -7.69 2.95
C GLY A 305 15.23 -7.37 1.65
N ILE A 306 15.65 -8.40 0.89
CA ILE A 306 16.34 -8.17 -0.37
C ILE A 306 15.33 -7.95 -1.50
N ILE A 307 15.50 -6.84 -2.22
CA ILE A 307 14.74 -6.53 -3.43
C ILE A 307 15.26 -7.38 -4.60
N ASP A 308 14.36 -7.82 -5.47
CA ASP A 308 14.73 -8.53 -6.69
C ASP A 308 15.74 -7.75 -7.53
N GLU A 309 16.78 -8.43 -8.01
CA GLU A 309 17.91 -7.77 -8.66
C GLU A 309 17.55 -7.14 -10.02
N GLU A 310 16.66 -7.77 -10.81
CA GLU A 310 16.20 -7.16 -12.06
C GLU A 310 15.40 -5.87 -11.78
N GLN A 311 14.56 -5.89 -10.73
CA GLN A 311 13.81 -4.74 -10.31
C GLN A 311 14.71 -3.63 -9.77
N MET A 312 15.75 -3.97 -8.99
CA MET A 312 16.74 -2.98 -8.54
C MET A 312 17.44 -2.27 -9.70
N ARG A 313 17.73 -2.98 -10.80
CA ARG A 313 18.29 -2.32 -12.02
C ARG A 313 17.32 -1.30 -12.62
N VAL A 314 16.03 -1.58 -12.59
CA VAL A 314 14.97 -0.65 -13.05
C VAL A 314 14.82 0.52 -12.08
N LEU A 315 14.84 0.28 -10.78
CA LEU A 315 14.66 1.34 -9.77
C LEU A 315 15.82 2.34 -9.75
N ARG A 316 17.06 1.86 -9.92
CA ARG A 316 18.27 2.71 -9.89
C ARG A 316 18.26 3.84 -10.92
N VAL A 317 17.69 3.62 -12.10
CA VAL A 317 17.63 4.67 -13.13
C VAL A 317 16.64 5.78 -12.77
N LEU A 318 15.66 5.50 -11.91
CA LEU A 318 14.66 6.47 -11.47
C LEU A 318 15.23 7.55 -10.53
N LYS A 319 16.43 7.34 -9.99
CA LYS A 319 17.11 8.33 -9.14
C LYS A 319 17.33 9.67 -9.86
N THR A 320 17.38 9.65 -11.16
CA THR A 320 17.69 10.83 -11.99
C THR A 320 16.48 11.40 -12.74
N VAL A 321 15.28 10.85 -12.50
CA VAL A 321 14.02 11.38 -13.06
C VAL A 321 13.72 12.81 -12.65
#